data_bdcb11609a34e8fc17e86fe9123841a6
#
_entry.id   bdcb11609a34e8fc17e86fe9123841a6
#
_cell.length_a   1.000
_cell.length_b   1.000
_cell.length_c   1.000
_cell.angle_alpha   90.00
_cell.angle_beta   90.00
_cell.angle_gamma   90.00
#
_symmetry.space_group_name_H-M   'P 1'
#
loop_
_entity.id
_entity.type
_entity.pdbx_description
1 polymer ?
#
loop_
_entity_poly.entity_id
_entity_poly.type
_entity_poly.pdbx_seq_one_letter_code
_entity_poly.pdbx_strand_id
1 'polypeptide(L)'
;MAVLQASKVIKRLKAASALKDSAADRRQVLRQTTADEVRAAGQPYTSVYLYMLNGEELVLKAFSGRSPKHLSIEVGCGVCGTAVAEGKDQNVPDVAARDNYIACNRRTRSELVVLFRKNREIVGLIDIHSDVVDPFSKEEEAALKKVADALGDLL
;
A
#
# COMPACT_ATOMS: atom_id res chain seq x y z
N MET A 1 -19.30 -7.45 -2.51
CA MET A 1 -19.09 -6.24 -1.71
C MET A 1 -17.67 -6.18 -1.18
N ALA A 2 -17.04 -5.01 -1.21
CA ALA A 2 -15.68 -4.88 -0.73
C ALA A 2 -15.63 -4.96 0.80
N VAL A 3 -14.64 -5.67 1.34
CA VAL A 3 -14.35 -5.73 2.78
C VAL A 3 -13.79 -4.37 3.23
N LEU A 4 -12.91 -3.79 2.42
CA LEU A 4 -12.33 -2.48 2.70
C LEU A 4 -13.35 -1.37 2.43
N GLN A 5 -13.69 -0.63 3.47
CA GLN A 5 -14.60 0.50 3.37
C GLN A 5 -13.79 1.80 3.19
N ALA A 6 -13.55 2.16 1.93
CA ALA A 6 -12.71 3.30 1.58
C ALA A 6 -13.17 4.60 2.24
N SER A 7 -14.46 4.88 2.25
CA SER A 7 -15.00 6.11 2.84
C SER A 7 -14.66 6.24 4.33
N LYS A 8 -14.69 5.14 5.06
CA LYS A 8 -14.34 5.12 6.49
C LYS A 8 -12.85 5.42 6.70
N VAL A 9 -11.99 4.80 5.90
CA VAL A 9 -10.54 5.04 5.96
C VAL A 9 -10.23 6.48 5.61
N ILE A 10 -10.80 7.00 4.53
CA ILE A 10 -10.60 8.38 4.08
C ILE A 10 -11.03 9.39 5.15
N LYS A 11 -12.17 9.14 5.80
CA LYS A 11 -12.64 10.01 6.89
C LYS A 11 -11.62 10.06 8.03
N ARG A 12 -11.02 8.93 8.38
CA ARG A 12 -9.99 8.87 9.42
C ARG A 12 -8.69 9.56 8.98
N LEU A 13 -8.32 9.45 7.71
CA LEU A 13 -7.16 10.16 7.18
C LEU A 13 -7.36 11.68 7.27
N LYS A 14 -8.52 12.18 6.89
CA LYS A 14 -8.82 13.61 6.99
C LYS A 14 -8.79 14.11 8.42
N ALA A 15 -9.33 13.34 9.35
CA ALA A 15 -9.31 13.70 10.78
C ALA A 15 -7.87 13.72 11.31
N ALA A 16 -7.06 12.72 10.98
CA ALA A 16 -5.66 12.65 11.40
C ALA A 16 -4.83 13.81 10.83
N SER A 17 -5.06 14.16 9.57
CA SER A 17 -4.38 15.28 8.90
C SER A 17 -4.64 16.60 9.61
N ALA A 18 -5.86 16.83 10.09
CA ALA A 18 -6.26 18.07 10.75
C ALA A 18 -5.64 18.26 12.15
N LEU A 19 -5.14 17.17 12.77
CA LEU A 19 -4.65 17.21 14.15
C LEU A 19 -3.17 17.55 14.27
N LYS A 20 -2.44 17.66 13.17
CA LYS A 20 -0.97 17.83 13.20
C LYS A 20 -0.55 19.18 12.66
N ASP A 21 0.32 19.84 13.41
CA ASP A 21 0.80 21.19 13.08
C ASP A 21 1.94 21.16 12.06
N SER A 22 2.90 20.23 12.20
CA SER A 22 4.01 20.16 11.25
C SER A 22 3.67 19.29 10.04
N ALA A 23 4.15 19.71 8.87
CA ALA A 23 3.93 18.98 7.62
C ALA A 23 4.59 17.59 7.66
N ALA A 24 5.78 17.48 8.27
CA ALA A 24 6.49 16.20 8.37
C ALA A 24 5.73 15.22 9.25
N ASP A 25 5.27 15.66 10.43
CA ASP A 25 4.49 14.83 11.34
C ASP A 25 3.17 14.42 10.71
N ARG A 26 2.50 15.35 10.02
CA ARG A 26 1.25 15.05 9.33
C ARG A 26 1.43 13.96 8.28
N ARG A 27 2.46 14.05 7.45
CA ARG A 27 2.74 13.02 6.43
C ARG A 27 3.00 11.66 7.06
N GLN A 28 3.79 11.60 8.13
CA GLN A 28 4.07 10.34 8.79
C GLN A 28 2.81 9.74 9.43
N VAL A 29 2.00 10.55 10.08
CA VAL A 29 0.73 10.10 10.66
C VAL A 29 -0.23 9.60 9.58
N LEU A 30 -0.30 10.27 8.45
CA LEU A 30 -1.14 9.84 7.32
C LEU A 30 -0.74 8.46 6.80
N ARG A 31 0.55 8.22 6.65
CA ARG A 31 1.06 6.92 6.19
C ARG A 31 0.75 5.81 7.19
N GLN A 32 1.04 6.06 8.47
CA GLN A 32 0.79 5.05 9.50
C GLN A 32 -0.71 4.80 9.69
N THR A 33 -1.54 5.82 9.65
CA THR A 33 -2.99 5.69 9.74
C THR A 33 -3.52 4.86 8.57
N THR A 34 -3.00 5.09 7.37
CA THR A 34 -3.38 4.29 6.20
C THR A 34 -3.08 2.81 6.43
N ALA A 35 -1.85 2.49 6.88
CA ALA A 35 -1.47 1.11 7.14
C ALA A 35 -2.38 0.46 8.19
N ASP A 36 -2.61 1.16 9.29
CA ASP A 36 -3.41 0.66 10.40
C ASP A 36 -4.88 0.45 10.02
N GLU A 37 -5.48 1.42 9.37
CA GLU A 37 -6.90 1.37 9.02
C GLU A 37 -7.19 0.37 7.90
N VAL A 38 -6.31 0.22 6.93
CA VAL A 38 -6.47 -0.79 5.89
C VAL A 38 -6.37 -2.19 6.51
N ARG A 39 -5.37 -2.42 7.36
CA ARG A 39 -5.24 -3.70 8.05
C ARG A 39 -6.42 -4.00 8.97
N ALA A 40 -6.99 -2.97 9.59
CA ALA A 40 -8.16 -3.10 10.48
C ALA A 40 -9.41 -3.63 9.77
N ALA A 41 -9.46 -3.59 8.44
CA ALA A 41 -10.55 -4.19 7.68
C ALA A 41 -10.60 -5.72 7.86
N GLY A 42 -9.50 -6.33 8.34
CA GLY A 42 -9.42 -7.77 8.55
C GLY A 42 -9.01 -8.52 7.28
N GLN A 43 -9.10 -9.85 7.31
CA GLN A 43 -8.75 -10.63 6.13
C GLN A 43 -9.54 -10.16 4.89
N PRO A 44 -8.88 -10.06 3.72
CA PRO A 44 -7.56 -10.60 3.38
C PRO A 44 -6.37 -9.67 3.64
N TYR A 45 -6.55 -8.56 4.34
CA TYR A 45 -5.50 -7.57 4.60
C TYR A 45 -4.60 -8.02 5.77
N THR A 46 -3.70 -8.97 5.51
CA THR A 46 -2.85 -9.57 6.55
C THR A 46 -1.76 -8.60 7.01
N SER A 47 -1.06 -7.96 6.07
CA SER A 47 -0.05 -6.96 6.37
C SER A 47 -0.09 -5.85 5.33
N VAL A 48 0.18 -4.62 5.76
CA VAL A 48 0.12 -3.43 4.91
C VAL A 48 1.40 -2.64 5.05
N TYR A 49 2.02 -2.30 3.93
CA TYR A 49 3.29 -1.56 3.89
C TYR A 49 3.14 -0.31 3.04
N LEU A 50 3.64 0.81 3.54
CA LEU A 50 3.64 2.09 2.83
C LEU A 50 5.08 2.42 2.41
N TYR A 51 5.33 2.37 1.11
CA TYR A 51 6.62 2.76 0.54
C TYR A 51 6.48 4.11 -0.16
N MET A 52 7.47 4.97 0.07
CA MET A 52 7.57 6.25 -0.64
C MET A 52 8.68 6.18 -1.68
N LEU A 53 8.42 6.75 -2.85
CA LEU A 53 9.40 6.79 -3.93
C LEU A 53 10.40 7.92 -3.68
N ASN A 54 11.69 7.59 -3.67
CA ASN A 54 12.78 8.52 -3.56
C ASN A 54 13.78 8.26 -4.70
N GLY A 55 13.64 9.00 -5.79
CA GLY A 55 14.43 8.74 -7.00
C GLY A 55 14.04 7.40 -7.61
N GLU A 56 14.97 6.45 -7.64
CA GLU A 56 14.74 5.11 -8.19
C GLU A 56 14.62 4.04 -7.11
N GLU A 57 14.37 4.46 -5.88
CA GLU A 57 14.27 3.58 -4.73
C GLU A 57 12.95 3.82 -3.98
N LEU A 58 12.28 2.73 -3.62
CA LEU A 58 11.13 2.76 -2.73
C LEU A 58 11.61 2.55 -1.30
N VAL A 59 11.25 3.46 -0.40
CA VAL A 59 11.68 3.41 1.01
C VAL A 59 10.47 3.20 1.90
N LEU A 60 10.55 2.20 2.78
CA LEU A 60 9.47 1.90 3.72
C LEU A 60 9.34 3.03 4.74
N LYS A 61 8.13 3.57 4.89
CA LYS A 61 7.84 4.66 5.83
C LYS A 61 6.83 4.30 6.91
N ALA A 62 6.00 3.30 6.68
CA ALA A 62 5.03 2.84 7.67
C ALA A 62 4.59 1.42 7.35
N PHE A 63 4.17 0.68 8.35
CA PHE A 63 3.57 -0.64 8.14
C PHE A 63 2.68 -1.03 9.31
N SER A 64 1.80 -1.98 9.04
CA SER A 64 0.97 -2.63 10.05
C SER A 64 0.89 -4.12 9.71
N GLY A 65 1.21 -4.97 10.67
CA GLY A 65 1.25 -6.41 10.49
C GLY A 65 2.64 -6.97 10.71
N ARG A 66 3.04 -7.93 9.88
CA ARG A 66 4.32 -8.61 10.01
C ARG A 66 5.48 -7.68 9.69
N SER A 67 6.57 -7.82 10.45
CA SER A 67 7.79 -7.04 10.21
C SER A 67 8.30 -7.27 8.79
N PRO A 68 8.60 -6.20 8.04
CA PRO A 68 9.08 -6.32 6.68
C PRO A 68 10.54 -6.78 6.65
N LYS A 69 10.93 -7.50 5.60
CA LYS A 69 12.33 -7.83 5.34
C LYS A 69 13.02 -6.77 4.50
N HIS A 70 12.26 -6.01 3.72
CA HIS A 70 12.81 -5.01 2.80
C HIS A 70 12.45 -3.61 3.28
N LEU A 71 13.46 -2.86 3.73
CA LEU A 71 13.32 -1.45 4.11
C LEU A 71 13.40 -0.56 2.88
N SER A 72 13.98 -1.05 1.79
CA SER A 72 14.02 -0.37 0.51
C SER A 72 13.94 -1.39 -0.64
N ILE A 73 13.39 -0.95 -1.77
CA ILE A 73 13.21 -1.75 -2.97
C ILE A 73 13.54 -0.88 -4.18
N GLU A 74 14.41 -1.38 -5.06
CA GLU A 74 14.73 -0.66 -6.29
C GLU A 74 13.56 -0.71 -7.28
N VAL A 75 13.35 0.39 -7.99
CA VAL A 75 12.37 0.45 -9.09
C VAL A 75 12.73 -0.62 -10.14
N GLY A 76 11.75 -1.37 -10.57
CA GLY A 76 11.94 -2.50 -11.50
C GLY A 76 12.12 -3.85 -10.82
N CYS A 77 12.34 -3.89 -9.49
CA CYS A 77 12.53 -5.13 -8.75
C CYS A 77 11.27 -5.54 -8.00
N GLY A 78 10.89 -6.82 -8.09
CA GLY A 78 9.74 -7.38 -7.43
C GLY A 78 8.42 -6.78 -7.89
N VAL A 79 7.36 -7.06 -7.15
CA VAL A 79 6.00 -6.57 -7.47
C VAL A 79 5.93 -5.05 -7.31
N CYS A 80 6.41 -4.53 -6.19
CA CYS A 80 6.40 -3.08 -5.92
C CYS A 80 7.24 -2.30 -6.93
N GLY A 81 8.47 -2.74 -7.18
CA GLY A 81 9.36 -2.08 -8.14
C GLY A 81 8.82 -2.12 -9.56
N THR A 82 8.19 -3.23 -9.94
CA THR A 82 7.55 -3.40 -11.24
C THR A 82 6.36 -2.45 -11.39
N ALA A 83 5.55 -2.30 -10.34
CA ALA A 83 4.40 -1.38 -10.35
C ALA A 83 4.84 0.04 -10.68
N VAL A 84 5.91 0.51 -10.05
CA VAL A 84 6.47 1.85 -10.30
C VAL A 84 7.01 1.95 -11.72
N ALA A 85 7.83 0.97 -12.14
CA ALA A 85 8.46 0.98 -13.47
C ALA A 85 7.44 1.00 -14.60
N GLU A 86 6.33 0.27 -14.45
CA GLU A 86 5.26 0.20 -15.46
C GLU A 86 4.20 1.29 -15.28
N GLY A 87 4.18 1.97 -14.13
CA GLY A 87 3.16 2.95 -13.81
C GLY A 87 1.77 2.33 -13.63
N LYS A 88 1.70 1.07 -13.18
CA LYS A 88 0.46 0.31 -13.06
C LYS A 88 0.37 -0.42 -11.74
N ASP A 89 -0.83 -0.40 -11.15
CA ASP A 89 -1.14 -1.23 -9.98
C ASP A 89 -0.95 -2.71 -10.33
N GLN A 90 -0.63 -3.52 -9.32
CA GLN A 90 -0.39 -4.95 -9.50
C GLN A 90 -1.29 -5.75 -8.56
N ASN A 91 -2.06 -6.66 -9.12
CA ASN A 91 -2.80 -7.65 -8.35
C ASN A 91 -2.23 -9.02 -8.68
N VAL A 92 -1.53 -9.62 -7.72
CA VAL A 92 -0.87 -10.92 -7.90
C VAL A 92 -1.65 -11.96 -7.09
N PRO A 93 -2.52 -12.75 -7.76
CA PRO A 93 -3.38 -13.72 -7.07
C PRO A 93 -2.61 -14.82 -6.35
N ASP A 94 -1.45 -15.20 -6.88
CA ASP A 94 -0.58 -16.21 -6.29
C ASP A 94 0.88 -15.83 -6.55
N VAL A 95 1.59 -15.45 -5.50
CA VAL A 95 2.99 -15.01 -5.60
C VAL A 95 3.92 -16.12 -6.08
N ALA A 96 3.57 -17.38 -5.84
CA ALA A 96 4.36 -18.53 -6.28
C ALA A 96 4.42 -18.65 -7.81
N ALA A 97 3.47 -18.04 -8.52
CA ALA A 97 3.44 -18.04 -9.98
C ALA A 97 4.19 -16.85 -10.61
N ARG A 98 4.85 -16.01 -9.77
CA ARG A 98 5.49 -14.78 -10.21
C ARG A 98 7.01 -14.94 -10.22
N ASP A 99 7.64 -14.76 -11.40
CA ASP A 99 9.09 -14.96 -11.56
C ASP A 99 9.93 -13.91 -10.86
N ASN A 100 9.43 -12.67 -10.77
CA ASN A 100 10.15 -11.55 -10.16
C ASN A 100 9.72 -11.23 -8.73
N TYR A 101 9.10 -12.19 -8.06
CA TYR A 101 8.64 -11.98 -6.68
C TYR A 101 9.82 -11.88 -5.71
N ILE A 102 9.82 -10.83 -4.89
CA ILE A 102 10.77 -10.67 -3.78
C ILE A 102 10.04 -11.09 -2.50
N ALA A 103 10.44 -12.22 -1.92
CA ALA A 103 9.78 -12.75 -0.74
C ALA A 103 10.04 -11.87 0.49
N CYS A 104 8.98 -11.23 1.01
CA CYS A 104 9.01 -10.52 2.29
C CYS A 104 8.62 -11.41 3.46
N ASN A 105 7.83 -12.45 3.19
CA ASN A 105 7.35 -13.38 4.19
C ASN A 105 6.95 -14.70 3.52
N ARG A 106 7.35 -15.83 4.09
CA ARG A 106 7.04 -17.17 3.55
C ARG A 106 5.55 -17.50 3.55
N ARG A 107 4.78 -16.86 4.41
CA ARG A 107 3.32 -17.07 4.52
C ARG A 107 2.53 -16.30 3.48
N THR A 108 3.13 -15.29 2.87
CA THR A 108 2.44 -14.48 1.87
C THR A 108 2.09 -15.34 0.66
N ARG A 109 0.81 -15.37 0.31
CA ARG A 109 0.28 -16.13 -0.82
C ARG A 109 -0.14 -15.24 -1.97
N SER A 110 -0.58 -14.01 -1.69
CA SER A 110 -0.99 -13.05 -2.69
C SER A 110 -0.54 -11.65 -2.30
N GLU A 111 -0.52 -10.76 -3.29
CA GLU A 111 -0.07 -9.38 -3.09
C GLU A 111 -0.88 -8.43 -3.97
N LEU A 112 -1.27 -7.30 -3.40
CA LEU A 112 -1.92 -6.21 -4.12
C LEU A 112 -1.12 -4.93 -3.88
N VAL A 113 -0.65 -4.32 -4.96
CA VAL A 113 0.09 -3.06 -4.92
C VAL A 113 -0.72 -1.99 -5.64
N VAL A 114 -1.00 -0.89 -4.94
CA VAL A 114 -1.72 0.24 -5.51
C VAL A 114 -0.85 1.49 -5.37
N LEU A 115 -0.57 2.13 -6.50
CA LEU A 115 0.22 3.36 -6.56
C LEU A 115 -0.62 4.54 -6.08
N PHE A 116 0.03 5.51 -5.44
CA PHE A 116 -0.62 6.80 -5.22
C PHE A 116 0.24 7.93 -5.78
N ARG A 117 -0.46 8.98 -6.22
CA ARG A 117 0.15 10.08 -6.95
C ARG A 117 -0.15 11.41 -6.28
N LYS A 118 0.75 12.35 -6.47
CA LYS A 118 0.56 13.75 -6.14
C LYS A 118 0.91 14.56 -7.38
N ASN A 119 -0.01 15.42 -7.81
CA ASN A 119 0.16 16.21 -9.05
C ASN A 119 0.47 15.29 -10.26
N ARG A 120 -0.23 14.15 -10.35
CA ARG A 120 -0.11 13.13 -11.40
C ARG A 120 1.19 12.33 -11.38
N GLU A 121 2.11 12.64 -10.48
CA GLU A 121 3.37 11.90 -10.36
C GLU A 121 3.28 10.83 -9.28
N ILE A 122 3.82 9.66 -9.54
CA ILE A 122 3.89 8.59 -8.55
C ILE A 122 4.81 9.03 -7.42
N VAL A 123 4.29 9.04 -6.19
CA VAL A 123 5.08 9.40 -5.00
C VAL A 123 5.24 8.24 -4.02
N GLY A 124 4.47 7.17 -4.21
CA GLY A 124 4.55 6.00 -3.35
C GLY A 124 3.54 4.94 -3.71
N LEU A 125 3.44 3.94 -2.85
CA LEU A 125 2.50 2.86 -3.03
C LEU A 125 2.05 2.25 -1.70
N ILE A 126 0.91 1.60 -1.75
CA ILE A 126 0.38 0.75 -0.68
C ILE A 126 0.58 -0.68 -1.12
N ASP A 127 1.32 -1.46 -0.34
CA ASP A 127 1.64 -2.85 -0.61
C ASP A 127 0.91 -3.73 0.39
N ILE A 128 -0.04 -4.53 -0.10
CA ILE A 128 -0.84 -5.44 0.73
C ILE A 128 -0.33 -6.86 0.52
N HIS A 129 0.00 -7.53 1.61
CA HIS A 129 0.31 -8.97 1.61
C HIS A 129 -0.86 -9.73 2.24
N SER A 130 -1.25 -10.81 1.61
CA SER A 130 -2.30 -11.69 2.13
C SER A 130 -1.83 -13.14 2.22
N ASP A 131 -2.31 -13.84 3.23
CA ASP A 131 -2.09 -15.29 3.39
C ASP A 131 -3.08 -16.12 2.58
N VAL A 132 -4.00 -15.47 1.88
CA VAL A 132 -5.04 -16.09 1.06
C VAL A 132 -4.70 -15.97 -0.42
N VAL A 133 -4.93 -17.02 -1.19
CA VAL A 133 -4.74 -17.00 -2.65
C VAL A 133 -5.94 -16.33 -3.31
N ASP A 134 -5.66 -15.44 -4.25
CA ASP A 134 -6.65 -14.71 -5.07
C ASP A 134 -7.78 -14.06 -4.26
N PRO A 135 -7.46 -13.24 -3.24
CA PRO A 135 -8.48 -12.66 -2.39
C PRO A 135 -9.03 -11.32 -2.86
N PHE A 136 -8.33 -10.64 -3.78
CA PHE A 136 -8.65 -9.26 -4.13
C PHE A 136 -9.49 -9.17 -5.40
N SER A 137 -10.79 -8.94 -5.22
CA SER A 137 -11.73 -8.69 -6.31
C SER A 137 -11.51 -7.30 -6.92
N LYS A 138 -12.21 -7.03 -8.02
CA LYS A 138 -12.23 -5.69 -8.62
C LYS A 138 -12.78 -4.63 -7.66
N GLU A 139 -13.72 -5.02 -6.79
CA GLU A 139 -14.26 -4.12 -5.76
C GLU A 139 -13.20 -3.76 -4.72
N GLU A 140 -12.40 -4.74 -4.29
CA GLU A 140 -11.31 -4.50 -3.34
C GLU A 140 -10.22 -3.63 -3.97
N GLU A 141 -9.86 -3.89 -5.23
CA GLU A 141 -8.91 -3.04 -5.97
C GLU A 141 -9.41 -1.59 -6.02
N ALA A 142 -10.68 -1.40 -6.37
CA ALA A 142 -11.28 -0.07 -6.47
C ALA A 142 -11.33 0.63 -5.11
N ALA A 143 -11.67 -0.10 -4.04
CA ALA A 143 -11.71 0.45 -2.69
C ALA A 143 -10.31 0.93 -2.24
N LEU A 144 -9.29 0.11 -2.46
CA LEU A 144 -7.92 0.48 -2.10
C LEU A 144 -7.42 1.65 -2.94
N LYS A 145 -7.79 1.70 -4.22
CA LYS A 145 -7.42 2.82 -5.09
C LYS A 145 -8.00 4.15 -4.59
N LYS A 146 -9.23 4.16 -4.11
CA LYS A 146 -9.83 5.36 -3.51
C LYS A 146 -9.05 5.83 -2.28
N VAL A 147 -8.60 4.90 -1.44
CA VAL A 147 -7.76 5.21 -0.29
C VAL A 147 -6.43 5.80 -0.76
N ALA A 148 -5.79 5.17 -1.75
CA ALA A 148 -4.52 5.62 -2.31
C ALA A 148 -4.63 7.04 -2.90
N ASP A 149 -5.68 7.31 -3.66
CA ASP A 149 -5.92 8.62 -4.26
C ASP A 149 -6.09 9.69 -3.16
N ALA A 150 -6.88 9.39 -2.12
CA ALA A 150 -7.07 10.31 -1.01
C ALA A 150 -5.78 10.57 -0.23
N LEU A 151 -4.97 9.52 -0.01
CA LEU A 151 -3.67 9.66 0.65
C LEU A 151 -2.74 10.58 -0.17
N GLY A 152 -2.65 10.36 -1.47
CA GLY A 152 -1.84 11.18 -2.37
C GLY A 152 -2.26 12.66 -2.32
N ASP A 153 -3.56 12.93 -2.30
CA ASP A 153 -4.09 14.29 -2.22
C ASP A 153 -3.77 14.98 -0.88
N LEU A 154 -3.72 14.22 0.22
CA LEU A 154 -3.47 14.76 1.56
C LEU A 154 -1.97 14.93 1.87
N LEU A 155 -1.12 14.20 1.20
CA LEU A 155 0.33 14.32 1.35
C LEU A 155 0.84 15.58 0.64
#